data_c200dd12f26989b765dfb036bae3adf3
#
_entry.id   c200dd12f26989b765dfb036bae3adf3
#
_cell.length_a   1.000
_cell.length_b   1.000
_cell.length_c   1.000
_cell.angle_alpha   90.00
_cell.angle_beta   90.00
_cell.angle_gamma   90.00
#
_symmetry.space_group_name_H-M   'P 1'
#
loop_
_entity.id
_entity.type
_entity.pdbx_description
1 polymer ?
#
loop_
_entity_poly.entity_id
_entity_poly.type
_entity_poly.pdbx_seq_one_letter_code
_entity_poly.pdbx_strand_id
1 'polypeptide(L)'
;MAGALLEEAESLDHEHALAEASTATQNLDPKSGVDFFEEVRRFEMRLISRALELTGGNQSRAARMLRLGTTTLNYKIKSYGLA
;
A
#
# COMPACT_ATOMS: atom_id res chain seq x y z
N MET A 1 -9.16 18.84 -20.35
CA MET A 1 -7.74 18.56 -20.30
C MET A 1 -7.19 18.45 -18.90
N ALA A 2 -7.84 19.07 -17.93
CA ALA A 2 -7.46 18.88 -16.52
C ALA A 2 -7.55 17.42 -16.08
N GLY A 3 -8.50 16.67 -16.64
CA GLY A 3 -8.64 15.24 -16.34
C GLY A 3 -7.45 14.42 -16.78
N ALA A 4 -6.84 14.77 -17.90
CA ALA A 4 -5.66 14.07 -18.40
C ALA A 4 -4.46 14.26 -17.46
N LEU A 5 -4.29 15.45 -16.89
CA LEU A 5 -3.22 15.71 -15.93
C LEU A 5 -3.42 14.94 -14.63
N LEU A 6 -4.68 14.86 -14.17
CA LEU A 6 -5.00 14.08 -12.99
C LEU A 6 -4.75 12.60 -13.21
N GLU A 7 -5.07 12.11 -14.39
CA GLU A 7 -4.81 10.72 -14.75
C GLU A 7 -3.31 10.42 -14.76
N GLU A 8 -2.51 11.33 -15.27
CA GLU A 8 -1.05 11.18 -15.25
C GLU A 8 -0.49 11.13 -13.84
N ALA A 9 -0.98 11.98 -12.94
CA ALA A 9 -0.55 11.98 -11.55
C ALA A 9 -0.93 10.67 -10.86
N GLU A 10 -2.14 10.20 -11.09
CA GLU A 10 -2.60 8.92 -10.54
C GLU A 10 -1.80 7.76 -11.11
N SER A 11 -1.45 7.82 -12.39
CA SER A 11 -0.61 6.80 -13.03
C SER A 11 0.77 6.72 -12.40
N LEU A 12 1.38 7.84 -12.06
CA LEU A 12 2.69 7.86 -11.41
C LEU A 12 2.64 7.20 -10.04
N ASP A 13 1.63 7.52 -9.22
CA ASP A 13 1.44 6.90 -7.93
C ASP A 13 1.17 5.40 -8.07
N HIS A 14 0.37 5.05 -9.07
CA HIS A 14 0.03 3.66 -9.36
C HIS A 14 1.27 2.89 -9.82
N GLU A 15 2.10 3.49 -10.67
CA GLU A 15 3.35 2.88 -11.13
C GLU A 15 4.31 2.62 -9.98
N HIS A 16 4.40 3.55 -9.03
CA HIS A 16 5.25 3.38 -7.86
C HIS A 16 4.77 2.20 -7.01
N ALA A 17 3.47 2.08 -6.78
CA ALA A 17 2.89 0.96 -6.05
C ALA A 17 3.10 -0.36 -6.78
N LEU A 18 2.95 -0.36 -8.12
CA LEU A 18 3.18 -1.54 -8.94
C LEU A 18 4.66 -1.95 -8.94
N ALA A 19 5.58 -0.99 -8.88
CA ALA A 19 7.01 -1.29 -8.81
C ALA A 19 7.35 -2.07 -7.53
N GLU A 20 6.75 -1.73 -6.40
CA GLU A 20 6.93 -2.46 -5.16
C GLU A 20 6.30 -3.86 -5.24
N ALA A 21 5.12 -3.97 -5.82
CA ALA A 21 4.46 -5.26 -6.02
C ALA A 21 5.20 -6.13 -7.03
N SER A 22 5.83 -5.52 -8.06
CA SER A 22 6.58 -6.24 -9.09
C SER A 22 7.79 -6.96 -8.54
N THR A 23 8.34 -6.55 -7.39
CA THR A 23 9.45 -7.25 -6.74
C THR A 23 9.04 -8.67 -6.39
N ALA A 24 7.86 -8.85 -5.82
CA ALA A 24 7.33 -10.17 -5.50
C ALA A 24 7.07 -10.97 -6.78
N THR A 25 6.57 -10.31 -7.83
CA THR A 25 6.30 -10.94 -9.11
C THR A 25 7.58 -11.45 -9.76
N GLN A 26 8.65 -10.66 -9.69
CA GLN A 26 9.95 -11.05 -10.25
C GLN A 26 10.57 -12.24 -9.53
N ASN A 27 10.25 -12.40 -8.26
CA ASN A 27 10.75 -13.50 -7.44
C ASN A 27 9.84 -14.73 -7.46
N LEU A 28 8.82 -14.70 -8.30
CA LEU A 28 7.89 -15.81 -8.42
C LEU A 28 8.56 -17.02 -9.06
N ASP A 29 8.71 -18.08 -8.28
CA ASP A 29 9.30 -19.32 -8.74
C ASP A 29 8.22 -20.24 -9.31
N PRO A 30 8.33 -20.68 -10.57
CA PRO A 30 7.33 -21.58 -11.16
C PRO A 30 7.14 -22.89 -10.39
N LYS A 31 8.15 -23.31 -9.65
CA LYS A 31 8.11 -24.58 -8.88
C LYS A 31 7.51 -24.40 -7.50
N SER A 32 7.91 -23.38 -6.79
CA SER A 32 7.47 -23.15 -5.42
C SER A 32 6.38 -22.06 -5.31
N GLY A 33 6.32 -21.17 -6.29
CA GLY A 33 5.34 -20.09 -6.31
C GLY A 33 5.59 -19.07 -5.20
N VAL A 34 4.58 -18.27 -4.92
CA VAL A 34 4.57 -17.33 -3.79
C VAL A 34 3.25 -17.46 -3.06
N ASP A 35 3.25 -17.14 -1.78
CA ASP A 35 2.03 -17.05 -0.99
C ASP A 35 1.38 -15.71 -1.30
N PHE A 36 0.29 -15.75 -2.05
CA PHE A 36 -0.42 -14.56 -2.49
C PHE A 36 -0.84 -13.69 -1.30
N PHE A 37 -1.46 -14.28 -0.30
CA PHE A 37 -1.96 -13.52 0.84
C PHE A 37 -0.83 -12.91 1.66
N GLU A 38 0.26 -13.62 1.81
CA GLU A 38 1.44 -13.13 2.52
C GLU A 38 2.07 -11.94 1.78
N GLU A 39 2.17 -12.01 0.47
CA GLU A 39 2.71 -10.92 -0.35
C GLU A 39 1.83 -9.67 -0.28
N VAL A 40 0.51 -9.85 -0.34
CA VAL A 40 -0.43 -8.73 -0.22
C VAL A 40 -0.33 -8.11 1.17
N ARG A 41 -0.25 -8.93 2.20
CA ARG A 41 -0.10 -8.46 3.57
C ARG A 41 1.16 -7.60 3.74
N ARG A 42 2.29 -8.08 3.24
CA ARG A 42 3.57 -7.34 3.30
C ARG A 42 3.48 -6.01 2.57
N PHE A 43 2.85 -6.00 1.42
CA PHE A 43 2.66 -4.80 0.64
C PHE A 43 1.79 -3.78 1.39
N GLU A 44 0.68 -4.23 1.94
CA GLU A 44 -0.20 -3.37 2.76
C GLU A 44 0.53 -2.84 3.99
N MET A 45 1.30 -3.67 4.68
CA MET A 45 2.07 -3.25 5.84
C MET A 45 3.05 -2.14 5.51
N ARG A 46 3.72 -2.24 4.37
CA ARG A 46 4.67 -1.20 3.92
C ARG A 46 3.97 0.11 3.62
N LEU A 47 2.83 0.04 2.93
CA LEU A 47 2.04 1.24 2.62
C LEU A 47 1.56 1.93 3.88
N ILE A 48 1.00 1.18 4.80
CA ILE A 48 0.47 1.72 6.05
C ILE A 48 1.60 2.29 6.91
N SER A 49 2.70 1.57 7.05
CA SER A 49 3.85 2.04 7.83
C SER A 49 4.40 3.34 7.27
N ARG A 50 4.49 3.43 5.95
CA ARG A 50 4.98 4.65 5.29
C ARG A 50 4.04 5.83 5.53
N ALA A 51 2.73 5.61 5.41
CA ALA A 51 1.74 6.65 5.67
C ALA A 51 1.78 7.12 7.13
N LEU A 52 1.97 6.21 8.07
CA LEU A 52 2.11 6.54 9.48
C LEU A 52 3.38 7.35 9.73
N GLU A 53 4.50 6.99 9.12
CA GLU A 53 5.74 7.77 9.21
C GLU A 53 5.54 9.20 8.71
N LEU A 54 4.94 9.34 7.54
CA LEU A 54 4.74 10.64 6.92
C LEU A 54 3.77 11.54 7.70
N THR A 55 2.91 10.97 8.49
CA THR A 55 1.91 11.71 9.28
C THR A 55 2.26 11.78 10.77
N GLY A 56 3.44 11.29 11.15
CA GLY A 56 3.85 11.29 12.55
C GLY A 56 2.96 10.42 13.44
N GLY A 57 2.42 9.34 12.89
CA GLY A 57 1.55 8.43 13.62
C GLY A 57 0.07 8.84 13.63
N ASN A 58 -0.29 9.87 12.86
CA ASN A 58 -1.67 10.33 12.80
C ASN A 58 -2.49 9.40 11.90
N GLN A 59 -3.28 8.53 12.52
CA GLN A 59 -4.06 7.51 11.82
C GLN A 59 -5.13 8.10 10.90
N SER A 60 -5.77 9.18 11.29
CA SER A 60 -6.77 9.83 10.45
C SER A 60 -6.17 10.38 9.16
N ARG A 61 -5.00 11.02 9.27
CA ARG A 61 -4.29 11.52 8.11
C ARG A 61 -3.74 10.39 7.24
N ALA A 62 -3.22 9.35 7.86
CA ALA A 62 -2.73 8.19 7.14
C ALA A 62 -3.85 7.52 6.35
N ALA A 63 -5.03 7.36 6.95
CA ALA A 63 -6.19 6.80 6.27
C ALA A 63 -6.56 7.65 5.06
N ARG A 64 -6.53 8.96 5.22
CA ARG A 64 -6.84 9.89 4.13
C ARG A 64 -5.83 9.77 2.98
N MET A 65 -4.54 9.67 3.31
CA MET A 65 -3.48 9.47 2.32
C MET A 65 -3.67 8.17 1.53
N LEU A 66 -4.13 7.14 2.20
CA LEU A 66 -4.34 5.82 1.59
C LEU A 66 -5.74 5.66 0.99
N ARG A 67 -6.57 6.68 1.12
CA ARG A 67 -7.97 6.66 0.68
C ARG A 67 -8.77 5.51 1.30
N LEU A 68 -8.49 5.26 2.57
CA LEU A 68 -9.19 4.25 3.37
C LEU A 68 -10.05 4.94 4.42
N GLY A 69 -11.10 4.27 4.87
CA GLY A 69 -11.82 4.71 6.05
C GLY A 69 -10.93 4.51 7.28
N THR A 70 -11.07 5.40 8.26
CA THR A 70 -10.27 5.34 9.49
C THR A 70 -10.48 4.01 10.23
N THR A 71 -11.70 3.53 10.27
CA THR A 71 -12.02 2.24 10.92
C THR A 71 -11.31 1.08 10.23
N THR A 72 -11.30 1.08 8.90
CA THR A 72 -10.60 0.05 8.12
C THR A 72 -9.11 0.09 8.38
N LEU A 73 -8.54 1.29 8.39
CA LEU A 73 -7.11 1.44 8.68
C LEU A 73 -6.77 0.96 10.08
N ASN A 74 -7.55 1.36 11.08
CA ASN A 74 -7.33 0.93 12.46
C ASN A 74 -7.38 -0.58 12.60
N TYR A 75 -8.33 -1.22 11.93
CA TYR A 75 -8.43 -2.66 11.92
C TYR A 75 -7.14 -3.31 11.36
N LYS A 76 -6.67 -2.79 10.25
CA LYS A 76 -5.44 -3.31 9.61
C LYS A 76 -4.20 -3.08 10.48
N ILE A 77 -4.09 -1.92 11.11
CA ILE A 77 -3.00 -1.60 12.02
C ILE A 77 -2.95 -2.62 13.18
N LYS A 78 -4.10 -2.90 13.76
CA LYS A 78 -4.20 -3.88 14.85
C LYS A 78 -3.91 -5.30 14.37
N SER A 79 -4.47 -5.67 13.23
CA SER A 79 -4.28 -7.00 12.65
C SER A 79 -2.83 -7.28 12.30
N TYR A 80 -2.12 -6.26 11.83
CA TYR A 80 -0.73 -6.40 11.41
C TYR A 80 0.28 -6.06 12.51
N GLY A 81 -0.19 -5.58 13.64
CA GLY A 81 0.69 -5.23 14.76
C GLY A 81 1.59 -4.03 14.46
N LEU A 82 1.09 -3.03 13.76
CA LEU A 82 1.87 -1.87 13.32
C LEU A 82 1.85 -0.70 14.30
N ALA A 83 1.04 -0.74 15.31
CA ALA A 83 0.95 0.38 16.28
C ALA A 83 1.20 -0.07 17.69
#